data_cbb0973c4cd6e1d22ecd1ef65e0aa95a
#
_entry.id   cbb0973c4cd6e1d22ecd1ef65e0aa95a
#
_cell.length_a   1.000
_cell.length_b   1.000
_cell.length_c   1.000
_cell.angle_alpha   90.00
_cell.angle_beta   90.00
_cell.angle_gamma   90.00
#
_symmetry.space_group_name_H-M   'P 1'
#
loop_
_entity.id
_entity.type
_entity.pdbx_description
1 polymer ?
#
loop_
_entity_poly.entity_id
_entity_poly.type
_entity_poly.pdbx_seq_one_letter_code
_entity_poly.pdbx_strand_id
1 'polypeptide(L)'
;RPTMLRAYLAQPDVFGYLQDEGYDPSDLSGCIAKLHRRICGTDLAAALSGSCAFPHEIGFFLGYPYDDVVGFIENKGKNSLCSGCWKVYSRARDAQACFCCYKTCTAAYEDLFDEGVPIDCLAALDENFPAQEAFAAAG
;
A
#
# COMPACT_ATOMS: atom_id res chain seq x y z
N ARG A 1 6.32 -4.26 7.52
CA ARG A 1 7.17 -5.47 7.53
C ARG A 1 7.95 -5.59 6.23
N PRO A 2 9.27 -5.35 6.22
CA PRO A 2 10.06 -5.32 4.98
C PRO A 2 10.00 -6.62 4.19
N THR A 3 9.92 -7.77 4.86
CA THR A 3 9.90 -9.10 4.22
C THR A 3 8.62 -9.32 3.41
N MET A 4 7.46 -8.98 3.96
CA MET A 4 6.18 -9.12 3.26
C MET A 4 6.07 -8.15 2.08
N LEU A 5 6.50 -6.91 2.28
CA LEU A 5 6.53 -5.93 1.20
C LEU A 5 7.44 -6.41 0.05
N ARG A 6 8.64 -6.92 0.36
CA ARG A 6 9.53 -7.48 -0.66
C ARG A 6 8.87 -8.63 -1.44
N ALA A 7 8.21 -9.54 -0.74
CA ALA A 7 7.49 -10.65 -1.37
C ALA A 7 6.36 -10.16 -2.28
N TYR A 8 5.62 -9.14 -1.86
CA TYR A 8 4.57 -8.53 -2.67
C TYR A 8 5.13 -7.80 -3.90
N LEU A 9 6.16 -6.98 -3.75
CA LEU A 9 6.78 -6.28 -4.87
C LEU A 9 7.48 -7.22 -5.86
N ALA A 10 7.78 -8.46 -5.45
CA ALA A 10 8.34 -9.50 -6.31
C ALA A 10 7.28 -10.26 -7.13
N GLN A 11 5.98 -10.02 -6.89
CA GLN A 11 4.94 -10.62 -7.73
C GLN A 11 5.06 -10.12 -9.18
N PRO A 12 4.92 -10.99 -10.18
CA PRO A 12 5.23 -10.67 -11.58
C PRO A 12 4.54 -9.39 -12.10
N ASP A 13 3.26 -9.23 -11.78
CA ASP A 13 2.45 -8.09 -12.25
C ASP A 13 2.91 -6.78 -11.62
N VAL A 14 3.13 -6.77 -10.30
CA VAL A 14 3.62 -5.60 -9.55
C VAL A 14 5.04 -5.26 -9.99
N PHE A 15 5.89 -6.29 -10.11
CA PHE A 15 7.28 -6.13 -10.52
C PHE A 15 7.38 -5.49 -11.91
N GLY A 16 6.64 -6.04 -12.89
CA GLY A 16 6.62 -5.52 -14.25
C GLY A 16 6.13 -4.07 -14.30
N TYR A 17 5.02 -3.78 -13.64
CA TYR A 17 4.50 -2.42 -13.57
C TYR A 17 5.52 -1.42 -13.01
N LEU A 18 6.16 -1.77 -11.89
CA LEU A 18 7.16 -0.90 -11.26
C LEU A 18 8.40 -0.72 -12.13
N GLN A 19 8.83 -1.76 -12.87
CA GLN A 19 9.93 -1.62 -13.83
C GLN A 19 9.57 -0.64 -14.96
N ASP A 20 8.37 -0.71 -15.49
CA ASP A 20 7.89 0.22 -16.54
C ASP A 20 7.86 1.67 -16.03
N GLU A 21 7.55 1.87 -14.73
CA GLU A 21 7.66 3.17 -14.06
C GLU A 21 9.11 3.54 -13.66
N GLY A 22 10.08 2.70 -14.06
CA GLY A 22 11.52 2.93 -13.85
C GLY A 22 11.99 2.71 -12.43
N TYR A 23 11.29 1.88 -11.63
CA TYR A 23 11.77 1.37 -10.36
C TYR A 23 12.58 0.09 -10.57
N ASP A 24 13.45 -0.24 -9.62
CA ASP A 24 14.05 -1.56 -9.48
C ASP A 24 13.47 -2.26 -8.23
N PRO A 25 12.43 -3.11 -8.38
CA PRO A 25 11.78 -3.72 -7.23
C PRO A 25 12.69 -4.66 -6.42
N SER A 26 13.84 -5.04 -6.95
CA SER A 26 14.86 -5.82 -6.22
C SER A 26 15.63 -4.95 -5.20
N ASP A 27 15.71 -3.64 -5.45
CA ASP A 27 16.29 -2.65 -4.54
C ASP A 27 15.21 -1.81 -3.84
N LEU A 28 14.67 -2.34 -2.73
CA LEU A 28 13.63 -1.64 -1.96
C LEU A 28 14.09 -0.26 -1.47
N SER A 29 15.36 -0.12 -1.11
CA SER A 29 15.88 1.17 -0.62
C SER A 29 15.92 2.22 -1.74
N GLY A 30 16.35 1.83 -2.93
CA GLY A 30 16.32 2.66 -4.13
C GLY A 30 14.89 3.02 -4.54
N CYS A 31 13.96 2.07 -4.47
CA CYS A 31 12.54 2.31 -4.70
C CYS A 31 11.97 3.37 -3.76
N ILE A 32 12.18 3.23 -2.45
CA ILE A 32 11.71 4.19 -1.45
C ILE A 32 12.34 5.56 -1.68
N ALA A 33 13.63 5.63 -1.97
CA ALA A 33 14.32 6.90 -2.25
C ALA A 33 13.77 7.59 -3.51
N LYS A 34 13.46 6.83 -4.58
CA LYS A 34 12.81 7.36 -5.78
C LYS A 34 11.40 7.86 -5.49
N LEU A 35 10.59 7.06 -4.81
CA LEU A 35 9.22 7.42 -4.42
C LEU A 35 9.22 8.70 -3.57
N HIS A 36 10.11 8.80 -2.59
CA HIS A 36 10.28 10.00 -1.77
C HIS A 36 10.56 11.26 -2.63
N ARG A 37 11.51 11.17 -3.58
CA ARG A 37 11.81 12.30 -4.48
C ARG A 37 10.60 12.71 -5.32
N ARG A 38 9.82 11.74 -5.82
CA ARG A 38 8.59 12.01 -6.60
C ARG A 38 7.52 12.69 -5.75
N ILE A 39 7.30 12.22 -4.52
CA ILE A 39 6.32 12.82 -3.58
C ILE A 39 6.74 14.24 -3.19
N CYS A 40 8.02 14.45 -2.89
CA CYS A 40 8.53 15.77 -2.48
C CYS A 40 8.76 16.75 -3.64
N GLY A 41 8.48 16.36 -4.88
CA GLY A 41 8.69 17.20 -6.06
C GLY A 41 10.17 17.49 -6.37
N THR A 42 11.09 16.70 -5.83
CA THR A 42 12.54 16.84 -6.03
C THR A 42 13.09 15.94 -7.13
N ASP A 43 12.21 15.23 -7.84
CA ASP A 43 12.60 14.40 -8.98
C ASP A 43 12.75 15.29 -10.23
N LEU A 44 14.00 15.64 -10.52
CA LEU A 44 14.36 16.49 -11.66
C LEU A 44 13.95 15.85 -13.00
N ALA A 45 14.02 14.53 -13.13
CA ALA A 45 13.63 13.82 -14.36
C ALA A 45 12.13 13.93 -14.60
N ALA A 46 11.31 13.76 -13.57
CA ALA A 46 9.86 13.94 -13.63
C ALA A 46 9.48 15.40 -13.91
N ALA A 47 10.19 16.35 -13.30
CA ALA A 47 9.99 17.78 -13.53
C ALA A 47 10.30 18.19 -14.99
N LEU A 48 11.38 17.68 -15.57
CA LEU A 48 11.77 17.96 -16.95
C LEU A 48 10.87 17.31 -18.00
N SER A 49 10.26 16.16 -17.68
CA SER A 49 9.29 15.50 -18.55
C SER A 49 7.87 16.07 -18.49
N GLY A 50 7.64 17.07 -17.63
CA GLY A 50 6.30 17.63 -17.39
C GLY A 50 5.35 16.68 -16.64
N SER A 51 5.84 15.54 -16.16
CA SER A 51 5.08 14.54 -15.40
C SER A 51 5.14 14.86 -13.90
N CYS A 52 4.59 15.99 -13.50
CA CYS A 52 4.48 16.39 -12.09
C CYS A 52 3.21 15.81 -11.43
N ALA A 53 2.74 14.65 -11.89
CA ALA A 53 1.59 13.97 -11.27
C ALA A 53 2.04 13.24 -10.00
N PHE A 54 1.16 13.24 -9.00
CA PHE A 54 1.37 12.49 -7.77
C PHE A 54 1.61 11.00 -8.10
N PRO A 55 2.63 10.35 -7.50
CA PRO A 55 2.98 8.96 -7.79
C PRO A 55 1.97 7.99 -7.17
N HIS A 56 0.88 7.70 -7.89
CA HIS A 56 -0.20 6.83 -7.41
C HIS A 56 0.24 5.37 -7.22
N GLU A 57 1.35 4.95 -7.83
CA GLU A 57 2.01 3.68 -7.61
C GLU A 57 2.49 3.48 -6.17
N ILE A 58 2.45 4.51 -5.33
CA ILE A 58 2.62 4.39 -3.88
C ILE A 58 1.70 3.31 -3.28
N GLY A 59 0.55 3.06 -3.89
CA GLY A 59 -0.38 2.01 -3.47
C GLY A 59 0.27 0.63 -3.38
N PHE A 60 1.21 0.31 -4.27
CA PHE A 60 1.97 -0.94 -4.19
C PHE A 60 2.88 -0.99 -2.95
N PHE A 61 3.51 0.13 -2.60
CA PHE A 61 4.36 0.22 -1.41
C PHE A 61 3.56 0.20 -0.11
N LEU A 62 2.28 0.57 -0.18
CA LEU A 62 1.32 0.42 0.91
C LEU A 62 0.68 -0.98 0.98
N GLY A 63 0.97 -1.86 0.00
CA GLY A 63 0.46 -3.22 -0.05
C GLY A 63 -1.00 -3.31 -0.52
N TYR A 64 -1.50 -2.32 -1.27
CA TYR A 64 -2.84 -2.41 -1.85
C TYR A 64 -2.87 -3.41 -3.01
N PRO A 65 -4.01 -4.09 -3.24
CA PRO A 65 -4.14 -5.05 -4.34
C PRO A 65 -3.77 -4.44 -5.70
N TYR A 66 -3.08 -5.21 -6.54
CA TYR A 66 -2.62 -4.78 -7.86
C TYR A 66 -3.74 -4.16 -8.69
N ASP A 67 -4.86 -4.87 -8.85
CA ASP A 67 -6.01 -4.42 -9.65
C ASP A 67 -6.60 -3.10 -9.14
N ASP A 68 -6.56 -2.87 -7.83
CA ASP A 68 -7.10 -1.66 -7.22
C ASP A 68 -6.17 -0.46 -7.45
N VAL A 69 -4.84 -0.67 -7.40
CA VAL A 69 -3.86 0.39 -7.71
C VAL A 69 -3.93 0.76 -9.18
N VAL A 70 -3.90 -0.22 -10.07
CA VAL A 70 -3.99 0.01 -11.52
C VAL A 70 -5.34 0.62 -11.88
N GLY A 71 -6.44 0.07 -11.35
CA GLY A 71 -7.78 0.61 -11.56
C GLY A 71 -7.92 2.05 -11.09
N PHE A 72 -7.30 2.44 -9.97
CA PHE A 72 -7.26 3.82 -9.50
C PHE A 72 -6.54 4.74 -10.51
N ILE A 73 -5.38 4.31 -10.99
CA ILE A 73 -4.56 5.09 -11.94
C ILE A 73 -5.32 5.28 -13.26
N GLU A 74 -5.81 4.20 -13.86
CA GLU A 74 -6.52 4.21 -15.14
C GLU A 74 -7.81 5.03 -15.09
N ASN A 75 -8.59 4.89 -14.01
CA ASN A 75 -9.84 5.62 -13.83
C ASN A 75 -9.66 7.00 -13.20
N LYS A 76 -8.43 7.44 -12.94
CA LYS A 76 -8.13 8.73 -12.27
C LYS A 76 -8.91 8.88 -10.96
N GLY A 77 -8.99 7.80 -10.19
CA GLY A 77 -9.70 7.72 -8.92
C GLY A 77 -11.23 7.76 -9.03
N LYS A 78 -11.81 7.61 -10.23
CA LYS A 78 -13.28 7.56 -10.45
C LYS A 78 -13.75 6.11 -10.66
N ASN A 79 -15.05 5.90 -10.64
CA ASN A 79 -15.69 4.61 -10.98
C ASN A 79 -15.29 3.44 -10.07
N SER A 80 -14.90 3.68 -8.83
CA SER A 80 -14.62 2.60 -7.88
C SER A 80 -15.89 1.83 -7.51
N LEU A 81 -15.78 0.52 -7.28
CA LEU A 81 -16.88 -0.34 -6.83
C LEU A 81 -17.31 0.02 -5.39
N CYS A 82 -16.36 0.32 -4.54
CA CYS A 82 -16.57 0.85 -3.20
C CYS A 82 -15.31 1.60 -2.72
N SER A 83 -15.43 2.26 -1.57
CA SER A 83 -14.34 2.99 -0.94
C SER A 83 -14.30 2.70 0.55
N GLY A 84 -13.11 2.46 1.07
CA GLY A 84 -12.82 2.27 2.48
C GLY A 84 -11.43 2.80 2.78
N CYS A 85 -10.50 1.95 3.25
CA CYS A 85 -9.09 2.32 3.43
C CYS A 85 -8.42 2.69 2.11
N TRP A 86 -8.92 2.14 0.99
CA TRP A 86 -8.58 2.56 -0.37
C TRP A 86 -9.80 2.49 -1.28
N LYS A 87 -9.69 2.93 -2.53
CA LYS A 87 -10.72 2.77 -3.56
C LYS A 87 -10.57 1.42 -4.25
N VAL A 88 -11.64 0.65 -4.26
CA VAL A 88 -11.68 -0.73 -4.73
C VAL A 88 -12.21 -0.78 -6.16
N TYR A 89 -11.50 -1.48 -7.04
CA TYR A 89 -11.85 -1.68 -8.45
C TYR A 89 -12.07 -3.15 -8.78
N SER A 90 -11.61 -4.05 -7.91
CA SER A 90 -11.82 -5.49 -8.04
C SER A 90 -12.22 -6.09 -6.69
N ARG A 91 -12.70 -7.34 -6.68
CA ARG A 91 -12.89 -8.17 -5.48
C ARG A 91 -13.50 -7.41 -4.26
N ALA A 92 -14.57 -6.65 -4.48
CA ALA A 92 -15.13 -5.74 -3.47
C ALA A 92 -15.50 -6.44 -2.14
N ARG A 93 -15.91 -7.72 -2.17
CA ARG A 93 -16.22 -8.49 -0.95
C ARG A 93 -14.99 -8.73 -0.09
N ASP A 94 -13.86 -9.07 -0.72
CA ASP A 94 -12.60 -9.35 -0.03
C ASP A 94 -12.04 -8.07 0.58
N ALA A 95 -12.11 -6.96 -0.18
CA ALA A 95 -11.73 -5.64 0.31
C ALA A 95 -12.58 -5.20 1.51
N GLN A 96 -13.90 -5.43 1.48
CA GLN A 96 -14.79 -5.10 2.61
C GLN A 96 -14.46 -5.93 3.85
N ALA A 97 -14.16 -7.22 3.70
CA ALA A 97 -13.71 -8.07 4.81
C ALA A 97 -12.40 -7.53 5.42
N CYS A 98 -11.45 -7.14 4.56
CA CYS A 98 -10.20 -6.53 4.99
C CYS A 98 -10.42 -5.19 5.73
N PHE A 99 -11.29 -4.33 5.24
CA PHE A 99 -11.65 -3.08 5.92
C PHE A 99 -12.28 -3.31 7.28
N CYS A 100 -13.12 -4.34 7.41
CA CYS A 100 -13.69 -4.74 8.70
C CYS A 100 -12.58 -5.15 9.68
N CYS A 101 -11.65 -5.98 9.21
CA CYS A 101 -10.49 -6.39 10.01
C CYS A 101 -9.66 -5.19 10.47
N TYR A 102 -9.36 -4.25 9.58
CA TYR A 102 -8.63 -3.02 9.96
C TYR A 102 -9.37 -2.19 11.01
N LYS A 103 -10.69 -2.01 10.88
CA LYS A 103 -11.49 -1.30 11.89
C LYS A 103 -11.41 -1.97 13.25
N THR A 104 -11.50 -3.31 13.28
CA THR A 104 -11.38 -4.07 14.54
C THR A 104 -10.00 -3.89 15.15
N CYS A 105 -8.94 -3.99 14.34
CA CYS A 105 -7.58 -3.75 14.81
C CYS A 105 -7.39 -2.32 15.34
N THR A 106 -7.88 -1.32 14.62
CA THR A 106 -7.78 0.08 15.04
C THR A 106 -8.46 0.29 16.38
N ALA A 107 -9.69 -0.21 16.56
CA ALA A 107 -10.40 -0.10 17.82
C ALA A 107 -9.64 -0.76 18.99
N ALA A 108 -9.07 -1.96 18.75
CA ALA A 108 -8.27 -2.63 19.77
C ALA A 108 -7.00 -1.85 20.14
N TYR A 109 -6.35 -1.18 19.19
CA TYR A 109 -5.21 -0.32 19.47
C TYR A 109 -5.60 0.96 20.20
N GLU A 110 -6.75 1.55 19.84
CA GLU A 110 -7.31 2.72 20.54
C GLU A 110 -7.61 2.39 21.99
N ASP A 111 -8.26 1.27 22.27
CA ASP A 111 -8.56 0.80 23.63
C ASP A 111 -7.27 0.62 24.45
N LEU A 112 -6.26 -0.06 23.90
CA LEU A 112 -4.97 -0.26 24.59
C LEU A 112 -4.23 1.06 24.83
N PHE A 113 -4.31 2.00 23.88
CA PHE A 113 -3.71 3.31 24.05
C PHE A 113 -4.41 4.11 25.17
N ASP A 114 -5.73 4.05 25.24
CA ASP A 114 -6.52 4.70 26.29
C ASP A 114 -6.27 4.07 27.67
N GLU A 115 -5.93 2.78 27.73
CA GLU A 115 -5.46 2.08 28.93
C GLU A 115 -4.03 2.48 29.33
N GLY A 116 -3.34 3.29 28.53
CA GLY A 116 -2.00 3.82 28.81
C GLY A 116 -0.86 2.96 28.28
N VAL A 117 -1.11 2.04 27.37
CA VAL A 117 -0.04 1.27 26.71
C VAL A 117 0.76 2.21 25.80
N PRO A 118 2.10 2.29 25.97
CA PRO A 118 2.94 3.15 25.15
C PRO A 118 2.89 2.77 23.66
N ILE A 119 2.97 3.77 22.78
CA ILE A 119 2.96 3.56 21.32
C ILE A 119 4.04 2.58 20.85
N ASP A 120 5.22 2.63 21.44
CA ASP A 120 6.32 1.72 21.13
C ASP A 120 5.97 0.24 21.40
N CYS A 121 5.20 0.01 22.47
CA CYS A 121 4.70 -1.33 22.79
C CYS A 121 3.59 -1.76 21.80
N LEU A 122 2.70 -0.85 21.42
CA LEU A 122 1.68 -1.13 20.41
C LEU A 122 2.28 -1.48 19.07
N ALA A 123 3.33 -0.78 18.64
CA ALA A 123 4.05 -1.07 17.41
C ALA A 123 4.72 -2.46 17.42
N ALA A 124 5.16 -2.95 18.59
CA ALA A 124 5.75 -4.28 18.75
C ALA A 124 4.71 -5.42 18.73
N LEU A 125 3.46 -5.15 19.13
CA LEU A 125 2.38 -6.14 19.12
C LEU A 125 1.97 -6.59 17.71
N ASP A 126 2.29 -5.80 16.69
CA ASP A 126 1.94 -6.07 15.30
C ASP A 126 2.59 -7.36 14.72
N GLU A 127 3.60 -7.92 15.36
CA GLU A 127 4.24 -9.16 14.92
C GLU A 127 3.36 -10.41 15.09
N ASN A 128 2.34 -10.36 15.93
CA ASN A 128 1.48 -11.49 16.28
C ASN A 128 -0.01 -11.29 15.94
N PHE A 129 -0.39 -10.22 15.24
CA PHE A 129 -1.79 -9.91 14.96
C PHE A 129 -2.31 -10.67 13.72
N PRO A 130 -3.50 -11.32 13.78
CA PRO A 130 -4.02 -12.21 12.72
C PRO A 130 -4.47 -11.51 11.42
N ALA A 131 -4.35 -10.19 11.33
CA ALA A 131 -4.64 -9.43 10.10
C ALA A 131 -3.83 -9.91 8.86
N GLN A 132 -2.81 -10.74 9.07
CA GLN A 132 -1.94 -11.27 8.01
C GLN A 132 -2.55 -12.41 7.20
N GLU A 133 -3.42 -13.23 7.81
CA GLU A 133 -4.02 -14.36 7.12
C GLU A 133 -5.09 -13.92 6.12
N ALA A 134 -5.74 -12.78 6.36
CA ALA A 134 -6.75 -12.24 5.45
C ALA A 134 -6.14 -11.75 4.12
N PHE A 135 -4.89 -11.29 4.11
CA PHE A 135 -4.20 -10.86 2.88
C PHE A 135 -3.60 -12.02 2.10
N ALA A 136 -3.09 -13.05 2.79
CA ALA A 136 -2.50 -14.22 2.14
C ALA A 136 -3.56 -15.14 1.51
N ALA A 137 -4.78 -15.14 2.03
CA ALA A 137 -5.90 -15.93 1.48
C ALA A 137 -6.61 -15.24 0.30
N ALA A 138 -6.28 -13.98 0.01
CA ALA A 138 -6.86 -13.18 -1.06
C ALA A 138 -5.97 -13.11 -2.32
N GLY A 139 -4.81 -13.81 -2.32
CA GLY A 139 -3.87 -13.90 -3.46
C GLY A 139 -4.15 -15.07 -4.39
#